data_2bccc5d186c732c13053f804f6284419
#
_entry.id   2bccc5d186c732c13053f804f6284419
#
_cell.length_a   1.000
_cell.length_b   1.000
_cell.length_c   1.000
_cell.angle_alpha   90.00
_cell.angle_beta   90.00
_cell.angle_gamma   90.00
#
_symmetry.space_group_name_H-M   'P 1'
#
loop_
_entity.id
_entity.type
_entity.pdbx_description
1 polymer ?
#
loop_
_entity_poly.entity_id
_entity_poly.type
_entity_poly.pdbx_seq_one_letter_code
_entity_poly.pdbx_strand_id
1 'polypeptide(L)'
;MNIVFEILLGFVKNVLTKPAFFIGFLVLIGYLLDGKKWYDALAGFIKATVGYMILMVGSGGLVSTFRPILTGLKDKFNISATVIDPYFGQNAVTEGMEHIGRSFSQVMILLLIAFIINIILVRAKSITKMRAVFTTGHVQMQQAATAFWLIVFCFPKLGQTPILIIMAILLGLYWAVGSNLTVEDTQHLTDGAGFCIAHQQMFGIRLACFLSDKLFGKQKDESKDIDDIELPGFLSIFNENMVATAILMTLFFGVIQGVLGKDYLVAQEALKMEDNFFFYILQSSFSFAVNLAILQLGVRTFVGELTNSFDGIQNKLLPGALPGIDCAAVFGFGAANAVTIGFLFGALGQFIAIATLFLLKSPTLIIAGFVPLFFDNAVIGVYANNRGGYKAAMLIPLLTGLIQVFGSAFIATYTGLAQYGGYLGMFDWATLWPAFTVIMNNISYIGVGIVAIVLIAIPQIQYRKNKAGYFMITEDYEEYKKTIEEK
;
A
#
# COMPACT_ATOMS: atom_id res chain seq x y z
N MET A 1 9.93 40.03 17.10
CA MET A 1 10.08 38.58 16.85
C MET A 1 11.40 38.37 16.12
N ASN A 2 12.18 37.37 16.44
CA ASN A 2 13.57 37.28 15.92
C ASN A 2 13.50 36.89 14.41
N ILE A 3 14.18 37.63 13.53
CA ILE A 3 14.22 37.38 12.07
C ILE A 3 14.51 35.90 11.75
N VAL A 4 15.37 35.27 12.56
CA VAL A 4 15.67 33.84 12.44
C VAL A 4 14.42 32.96 12.67
N PHE A 5 13.55 33.36 13.62
CA PHE A 5 12.30 32.64 13.89
C PHE A 5 11.30 32.78 12.75
N GLU A 6 11.21 33.96 12.12
CA GLU A 6 10.34 34.18 10.94
C GLU A 6 10.83 33.42 9.72
N ILE A 7 12.15 33.34 9.49
CA ILE A 7 12.76 32.55 8.43
C ILE A 7 12.49 31.04 8.66
N LEU A 8 12.69 30.55 9.89
CA LEU A 8 12.40 29.17 10.25
C LEU A 8 10.91 28.85 10.09
N LEU A 9 10.03 29.73 10.53
CA LEU A 9 8.58 29.55 10.42
C LEU A 9 8.14 29.58 8.94
N GLY A 10 8.74 30.49 8.14
CA GLY A 10 8.56 30.56 6.69
C GLY A 10 9.05 29.29 5.99
N PHE A 11 10.20 28.78 6.37
CA PHE A 11 10.74 27.51 5.87
C PHE A 11 9.81 26.34 6.20
N VAL A 12 9.40 26.20 7.46
CA VAL A 12 8.47 25.13 7.88
C VAL A 12 7.16 25.23 7.09
N LYS A 13 6.54 26.43 7.06
CA LYS A 13 5.24 26.64 6.39
C LYS A 13 5.27 26.45 4.88
N ASN A 14 6.33 26.90 4.21
CA ASN A 14 6.38 26.93 2.75
C ASN A 14 7.11 25.75 2.14
N VAL A 15 7.92 25.05 2.91
CA VAL A 15 8.79 23.98 2.42
C VAL A 15 8.42 22.65 3.08
N LEU A 16 8.54 22.52 4.41
CA LEU A 16 8.34 21.25 5.08
C LEU A 16 6.87 20.78 5.10
N THR A 17 5.91 21.68 4.94
CA THR A 17 4.49 21.31 4.80
C THR A 17 4.12 20.82 3.40
N LYS A 18 5.01 21.01 2.41
CA LYS A 18 4.79 20.50 1.06
C LYS A 18 5.42 19.12 0.92
N PRO A 19 4.65 18.04 0.66
CA PRO A 19 5.14 16.66 0.64
C PRO A 19 6.36 16.46 -0.25
N ALA A 20 6.38 17.06 -1.44
CA ALA A 20 7.49 16.97 -2.38
C ALA A 20 8.82 17.46 -1.77
N PHE A 21 8.82 18.64 -1.17
CA PHE A 21 10.02 19.21 -0.55
C PHE A 21 10.40 18.48 0.72
N PHE A 22 9.43 18.04 1.52
CA PHE A 22 9.69 17.27 2.72
C PHE A 22 10.47 15.98 2.39
N ILE A 23 10.02 15.23 1.39
CA ILE A 23 10.72 14.01 0.92
C ILE A 23 12.12 14.36 0.41
N GLY A 24 12.24 15.43 -0.38
CA GLY A 24 13.55 15.90 -0.85
C GLY A 24 14.51 16.20 0.31
N PHE A 25 14.05 16.87 1.38
CA PHE A 25 14.88 17.13 2.55
C PHE A 25 15.25 15.87 3.33
N LEU A 26 14.36 14.88 3.43
CA LEU A 26 14.72 13.59 4.01
C LEU A 26 15.87 12.93 3.24
N VAL A 27 15.83 12.98 1.90
CA VAL A 27 16.90 12.46 1.05
C VAL A 27 18.19 13.25 1.23
N LEU A 28 18.14 14.58 1.25
CA LEU A 28 19.30 15.45 1.51
C LEU A 28 20.00 15.09 2.82
N ILE A 29 19.22 15.01 3.91
CA ILE A 29 19.73 14.70 5.24
C ILE A 29 20.33 13.30 5.26
N GLY A 30 19.65 12.29 4.71
CA GLY A 30 20.14 10.93 4.69
C GLY A 30 21.45 10.79 3.91
N TYR A 31 21.58 11.45 2.76
CA TYR A 31 22.81 11.46 1.97
C TYR A 31 23.97 12.14 2.69
N LEU A 32 23.70 13.26 3.39
CA LEU A 32 24.72 13.92 4.21
C LEU A 32 25.15 13.05 5.42
N LEU A 33 24.22 12.36 6.05
CA LEU A 33 24.51 11.39 7.11
C LEU A 33 25.32 10.20 6.59
N ASP A 34 25.07 9.76 5.37
CA ASP A 34 25.86 8.71 4.70
C ASP A 34 27.27 9.16 4.29
N GLY A 35 27.56 10.46 4.42
CA GLY A 35 28.87 11.04 4.09
C GLY A 35 29.05 11.35 2.60
N LYS A 36 27.97 11.37 1.82
CA LYS A 36 27.99 11.84 0.43
C LYS A 36 28.37 13.31 0.34
N LYS A 37 28.91 13.72 -0.79
CA LYS A 37 29.28 15.12 -1.02
C LYS A 37 28.02 15.98 -1.13
N TRP A 38 28.10 17.25 -0.76
CA TRP A 38 26.95 18.16 -0.73
C TRP A 38 26.19 18.27 -2.06
N TYR A 39 26.90 18.18 -3.19
CA TYR A 39 26.28 18.25 -4.52
C TYR A 39 25.54 16.96 -4.88
N ASP A 40 25.99 15.78 -4.42
CA ASP A 40 25.28 14.51 -4.57
C ASP A 40 24.00 14.53 -3.72
N ALA A 41 24.08 15.05 -2.49
CA ALA A 41 22.96 15.23 -1.60
C ALA A 41 21.93 16.21 -2.16
N LEU A 42 22.38 17.32 -2.78
CA LEU A 42 21.52 18.28 -3.47
C LEU A 42 20.86 17.66 -4.71
N ALA A 43 21.60 16.87 -5.49
CA ALA A 43 21.04 16.15 -6.63
C ALA A 43 19.96 15.16 -6.20
N GLY A 44 20.18 14.42 -5.12
CA GLY A 44 19.18 13.53 -4.51
C GLY A 44 17.93 14.28 -4.05
N PHE A 45 18.10 15.42 -3.38
CA PHE A 45 16.99 16.32 -3.01
C PHE A 45 16.14 16.71 -4.21
N ILE A 46 16.78 17.18 -5.29
CA ILE A 46 16.09 17.64 -6.50
C ILE A 46 15.34 16.48 -7.16
N LYS A 47 16.00 15.33 -7.34
CA LYS A 47 15.39 14.15 -7.96
C LYS A 47 14.20 13.64 -7.15
N ALA A 48 14.32 13.55 -5.82
CA ALA A 48 13.24 13.12 -4.96
C ALA A 48 12.05 14.10 -5.01
N THR A 49 12.32 15.39 -4.96
CA THR A 49 11.29 16.44 -5.06
C THR A 49 10.57 16.38 -6.40
N VAL A 50 11.31 16.35 -7.51
CA VAL A 50 10.75 16.29 -8.88
C VAL A 50 10.01 14.98 -9.10
N GLY A 51 10.57 13.85 -8.65
CA GLY A 51 9.91 12.53 -8.73
C GLY A 51 8.55 12.52 -8.02
N TYR A 52 8.46 13.12 -6.84
CA TYR A 52 7.19 13.29 -6.15
C TYR A 52 6.21 14.21 -6.89
N MET A 53 6.68 15.28 -7.51
CA MET A 53 5.83 16.17 -8.33
C MET A 53 5.29 15.43 -9.57
N ILE A 54 6.09 14.58 -10.21
CA ILE A 54 5.64 13.71 -11.31
C ILE A 54 4.55 12.75 -10.82
N LEU A 55 4.72 12.14 -9.64
CA LEU A 55 3.69 11.30 -9.01
C LEU A 55 2.36 12.06 -8.87
N MET A 56 2.40 13.31 -8.38
CA MET A 56 1.20 14.12 -8.19
C MET A 56 0.49 14.45 -9.51
N VAL A 57 1.23 14.63 -10.60
CA VAL A 57 0.64 14.82 -11.95
C VAL A 57 -0.13 13.56 -12.37
N GLY A 58 0.49 12.38 -12.26
CA GLY A 58 -0.15 11.11 -12.57
C GLY A 58 -1.41 10.85 -11.71
N SER A 59 -1.30 11.10 -10.41
CA SER A 59 -2.41 10.95 -9.46
C SER A 59 -3.58 11.89 -9.80
N GLY A 60 -3.32 13.18 -10.07
CA GLY A 60 -4.35 14.12 -10.49
C GLY A 60 -5.03 13.70 -11.78
N GLY A 61 -4.27 13.17 -12.75
CA GLY A 61 -4.80 12.63 -13.99
C GLY A 61 -5.72 11.41 -13.77
N LEU A 62 -5.35 10.49 -12.86
CA LEU A 62 -6.20 9.36 -12.49
C LEU A 62 -7.54 9.84 -11.91
N VAL A 63 -7.49 10.75 -10.94
CA VAL A 63 -8.71 11.31 -10.32
C VAL A 63 -9.61 11.98 -11.37
N SER A 64 -9.04 12.78 -12.26
CA SER A 64 -9.81 13.46 -13.32
C SER A 64 -10.50 12.47 -14.28
N THR A 65 -9.85 11.34 -14.56
CA THR A 65 -10.42 10.27 -15.40
C THR A 65 -11.60 9.56 -14.71
N PHE A 66 -11.53 9.35 -13.38
CA PHE A 66 -12.57 8.66 -12.63
C PHE A 66 -13.75 9.56 -12.22
N ARG A 67 -13.52 10.85 -12.02
CA ARG A 67 -14.55 11.76 -11.48
C ARG A 67 -15.89 11.73 -12.23
N PRO A 68 -15.93 11.78 -13.58
CA PRO A 68 -17.21 11.70 -14.31
C PRO A 68 -17.95 10.39 -14.07
N ILE A 69 -17.22 9.28 -13.93
CA ILE A 69 -17.78 7.94 -13.69
C ILE A 69 -18.41 7.88 -12.28
N LEU A 70 -17.69 8.33 -11.27
CA LEU A 70 -18.16 8.34 -9.87
C LEU A 70 -19.41 9.22 -9.72
N THR A 71 -19.36 10.43 -10.30
CA THR A 71 -20.52 11.34 -10.32
C THR A 71 -21.70 10.71 -11.02
N GLY A 72 -21.49 10.07 -12.19
CA GLY A 72 -22.53 9.43 -12.95
C GLY A 72 -23.23 8.29 -12.22
N LEU A 73 -22.49 7.46 -11.52
CA LEU A 73 -23.06 6.38 -10.72
C LEU A 73 -23.92 6.94 -9.58
N LYS A 74 -23.47 8.01 -8.94
CA LYS A 74 -24.21 8.68 -7.88
C LYS A 74 -25.50 9.32 -8.40
N ASP A 75 -25.41 10.11 -9.46
CA ASP A 75 -26.55 10.86 -10.00
C ASP A 75 -27.63 9.98 -10.62
N LYS A 76 -27.21 8.96 -11.39
CA LYS A 76 -28.13 8.11 -12.15
C LYS A 76 -28.74 6.98 -11.33
N PHE A 77 -27.97 6.43 -10.37
CA PHE A 77 -28.38 5.24 -9.62
C PHE A 77 -28.47 5.46 -8.11
N ASN A 78 -28.14 6.66 -7.61
CA ASN A 78 -28.03 6.97 -6.17
C ASN A 78 -27.07 6.00 -5.45
N ILE A 79 -26.03 5.55 -6.17
CA ILE A 79 -25.00 4.65 -5.66
C ILE A 79 -23.76 5.49 -5.35
N SER A 80 -23.34 5.48 -4.10
CA SER A 80 -22.02 5.98 -3.73
C SER A 80 -20.97 4.96 -4.15
N ALA A 81 -20.15 5.30 -5.14
CA ALA A 81 -19.04 4.46 -5.54
C ALA A 81 -17.73 4.94 -4.91
N THR A 82 -16.93 4.00 -4.43
CA THR A 82 -15.64 4.26 -3.80
C THR A 82 -14.56 3.48 -4.54
N VAL A 83 -13.55 4.19 -5.04
CA VAL A 83 -12.38 3.56 -5.64
C VAL A 83 -11.46 3.07 -4.51
N ILE A 84 -11.20 1.77 -4.47
CA ILE A 84 -10.18 1.23 -3.58
C ILE A 84 -8.83 1.30 -4.28
N ASP A 85 -8.02 2.25 -3.87
CA ASP A 85 -6.67 2.47 -4.38
C ASP A 85 -5.95 3.45 -3.45
N PRO A 86 -4.66 3.23 -3.12
CA PRO A 86 -3.92 4.07 -2.18
C PRO A 86 -3.89 5.56 -2.55
N TYR A 87 -3.86 5.88 -3.84
CA TYR A 87 -3.84 7.27 -4.32
C TYR A 87 -5.22 7.92 -4.21
N PHE A 88 -6.28 7.18 -4.53
CA PHE A 88 -7.65 7.64 -4.32
C PHE A 88 -7.98 7.78 -2.84
N GLY A 89 -7.51 6.85 -2.01
CA GLY A 89 -7.62 6.94 -0.55
C GLY A 89 -6.96 8.19 0.00
N GLN A 90 -5.74 8.50 -0.44
CA GLN A 90 -5.03 9.71 -0.04
C GLN A 90 -5.78 10.98 -0.45
N ASN A 91 -6.31 11.05 -1.68
CA ASN A 91 -7.08 12.19 -2.15
C ASN A 91 -8.39 12.36 -1.38
N ALA A 92 -9.11 11.26 -1.12
CA ALA A 92 -10.33 11.28 -0.32
C ALA A 92 -10.08 11.78 1.11
N VAL A 93 -8.98 11.37 1.72
CA VAL A 93 -8.56 11.89 3.04
C VAL A 93 -8.23 13.37 2.96
N THR A 94 -7.52 13.82 1.92
CA THR A 94 -7.18 15.23 1.76
C THR A 94 -8.44 16.09 1.70
N GLU A 95 -9.40 15.72 0.85
CA GLU A 95 -10.69 16.39 0.71
C GLU A 95 -11.49 16.34 2.03
N GLY A 96 -11.59 15.14 2.65
CA GLY A 96 -12.28 14.96 3.92
C GLY A 96 -11.70 15.79 5.06
N MET A 97 -10.37 15.91 5.13
CA MET A 97 -9.70 16.74 6.13
C MET A 97 -10.00 18.23 5.94
N GLU A 98 -10.00 18.72 4.71
CA GLU A 98 -10.37 20.11 4.40
C GLU A 98 -11.81 20.41 4.85
N HIS A 99 -12.76 19.49 4.59
CA HIS A 99 -14.15 19.64 5.01
C HIS A 99 -14.31 19.71 6.53
N ILE A 100 -13.47 19.05 7.30
CA ILE A 100 -13.50 19.11 8.79
C ILE A 100 -12.56 20.19 9.37
N GLY A 101 -12.04 21.08 8.52
CA GLY A 101 -11.17 22.20 8.92
C GLY A 101 -9.76 21.78 9.37
N ARG A 102 -9.27 20.62 8.91
CA ARG A 102 -7.91 20.12 9.21
C ARG A 102 -7.03 20.20 7.97
N SER A 103 -5.72 20.37 8.17
CA SER A 103 -4.73 20.46 7.09
C SER A 103 -4.01 19.14 6.87
N PHE A 104 -3.74 18.80 5.62
CA PHE A 104 -2.92 17.64 5.25
C PHE A 104 -1.48 17.72 5.81
N SER A 105 -0.99 18.89 6.20
CA SER A 105 0.29 19.04 6.91
C SER A 105 0.35 18.21 8.20
N GLN A 106 -0.78 17.93 8.84
CA GLN A 106 -0.86 17.06 10.02
C GLN A 106 -0.49 15.61 9.69
N VAL A 107 -0.84 15.13 8.48
CA VAL A 107 -0.43 13.81 7.98
C VAL A 107 1.08 13.75 7.83
N MET A 108 1.71 14.81 7.34
CA MET A 108 3.16 14.85 7.19
C MET A 108 3.89 14.82 8.54
N ILE A 109 3.37 15.53 9.54
CA ILE A 109 3.90 15.48 10.91
C ILE A 109 3.72 14.07 11.49
N LEU A 110 2.56 13.46 11.31
CA LEU A 110 2.29 12.08 11.72
C LEU A 110 3.29 11.10 11.10
N LEU A 111 3.51 11.19 9.78
CA LEU A 111 4.47 10.36 9.05
C LEU A 111 5.87 10.45 9.68
N LEU A 112 6.35 11.67 9.92
CA LEU A 112 7.68 11.89 10.49
C LEU A 112 7.81 11.29 11.88
N ILE A 113 6.85 11.54 12.77
CA ILE A 113 6.90 11.03 14.15
C ILE A 113 6.80 9.50 14.16
N ALA A 114 5.90 8.93 13.36
CA ALA A 114 5.74 7.49 13.25
C ALA A 114 7.00 6.81 12.69
N PHE A 115 7.68 7.44 11.73
CA PHE A 115 8.95 6.95 11.20
C PHE A 115 10.07 6.97 12.25
N ILE A 116 10.18 8.05 13.04
CA ILE A 116 11.13 8.12 14.16
C ILE A 116 10.84 7.00 15.17
N ILE A 117 9.56 6.76 15.50
CA ILE A 117 9.17 5.67 16.39
C ILE A 117 9.56 4.31 15.79
N ASN A 118 9.34 4.10 14.48
CA ASN A 118 9.77 2.89 13.79
C ASN A 118 11.28 2.65 13.96
N ILE A 119 12.11 3.67 13.74
CA ILE A 119 13.57 3.61 13.93
C ILE A 119 13.92 3.26 15.39
N ILE A 120 13.31 3.93 16.38
CA ILE A 120 13.55 3.69 17.81
C ILE A 120 13.20 2.25 18.18
N LEU A 121 12.08 1.72 17.70
CA LEU A 121 11.64 0.36 17.97
C LEU A 121 12.64 -0.67 17.41
N VAL A 122 13.12 -0.48 16.21
CA VAL A 122 14.11 -1.36 15.57
C VAL A 122 15.49 -1.20 16.25
N ARG A 123 15.89 0.01 16.64
CA ARG A 123 17.13 0.25 17.38
C ARG A 123 17.15 -0.47 18.74
N ALA A 124 15.98 -0.61 19.34
CA ALA A 124 15.78 -1.33 20.60
C ALA A 124 15.50 -2.85 20.37
N LYS A 125 16.03 -3.46 19.30
CA LYS A 125 15.74 -4.85 18.88
C LYS A 125 15.94 -5.91 19.99
N SER A 126 16.86 -5.65 20.95
CA SER A 126 17.07 -6.54 22.09
C SER A 126 15.81 -6.69 22.98
N ILE A 127 14.99 -5.64 23.07
CA ILE A 127 13.74 -5.60 23.84
C ILE A 127 12.55 -5.87 22.93
N THR A 128 12.42 -5.13 21.84
CA THR A 128 11.26 -5.15 20.96
C THR A 128 11.18 -6.37 20.06
N LYS A 129 12.32 -7.01 19.78
CA LYS A 129 12.47 -8.12 18.83
C LYS A 129 12.16 -7.73 17.37
N MET A 130 12.22 -6.45 17.03
CA MET A 130 12.00 -5.96 15.69
C MET A 130 13.32 -5.89 14.92
N ARG A 131 13.36 -6.51 13.72
CA ARG A 131 14.59 -6.76 12.92
C ARG A 131 14.61 -5.99 11.60
N ALA A 132 13.52 -5.33 11.25
CA ALA A 132 13.38 -4.67 9.97
C ALA A 132 12.78 -3.27 10.12
N VAL A 133 13.23 -2.34 9.28
CA VAL A 133 12.73 -0.97 9.24
C VAL A 133 11.91 -0.75 7.98
N PHE A 134 10.75 -0.12 8.12
CA PHE A 134 9.89 0.23 6.99
C PHE A 134 10.48 1.43 6.24
N THR A 135 10.88 1.27 4.98
CA THR A 135 11.56 2.32 4.21
C THR A 135 10.80 2.79 2.96
N THR A 136 9.65 2.19 2.66
CA THR A 136 8.87 2.53 1.45
C THR A 136 8.08 3.84 1.63
N GLY A 137 8.72 4.97 1.40
CA GLY A 137 8.22 6.30 1.77
C GLY A 137 6.86 6.71 1.17
N HIS A 138 6.59 6.36 -0.10
CA HIS A 138 5.29 6.67 -0.72
C HIS A 138 4.16 5.88 -0.05
N VAL A 139 4.42 4.64 0.32
CA VAL A 139 3.47 3.79 1.04
C VAL A 139 3.22 4.34 2.44
N GLN A 140 4.28 4.77 3.14
CA GLN A 140 4.16 5.41 4.46
C GLN A 140 3.23 6.62 4.42
N MET A 141 3.32 7.44 3.37
CA MET A 141 2.49 8.63 3.24
C MET A 141 1.01 8.28 3.03
N GLN A 142 0.71 7.32 2.16
CA GLN A 142 -0.65 6.83 1.91
C GLN A 142 -1.28 6.22 3.17
N GLN A 143 -0.49 5.44 3.89
CA GLN A 143 -0.89 4.86 5.17
C GLN A 143 -1.10 5.91 6.25
N ALA A 144 -0.20 6.89 6.37
CA ALA A 144 -0.34 7.98 7.33
C ALA A 144 -1.61 8.82 7.07
N ALA A 145 -1.94 9.07 5.80
CA ALA A 145 -3.18 9.76 5.43
C ALA A 145 -4.41 8.98 5.91
N THR A 146 -4.52 7.71 5.53
CA THR A 146 -5.66 6.88 5.93
C THR A 146 -5.72 6.69 7.45
N ALA A 147 -4.59 6.41 8.11
CA ALA A 147 -4.50 6.29 9.56
C ALA A 147 -4.97 7.57 10.27
N PHE A 148 -4.59 8.74 9.74
CA PHE A 148 -5.03 10.01 10.30
C PHE A 148 -6.56 10.17 10.24
N TRP A 149 -7.18 9.80 9.13
CA TRP A 149 -8.65 9.79 9.04
C TRP A 149 -9.29 8.87 10.05
N LEU A 150 -8.78 7.61 10.16
CA LEU A 150 -9.32 6.62 11.08
C LEU A 150 -9.25 7.07 12.55
N ILE A 151 -8.16 7.71 12.99
CA ILE A 151 -8.04 8.19 14.36
C ILE A 151 -8.95 9.39 14.63
N VAL A 152 -9.10 10.29 13.66
CA VAL A 152 -10.02 11.43 13.77
C VAL A 152 -11.46 10.94 13.86
N PHE A 153 -11.83 9.91 13.11
CA PHE A 153 -13.12 9.25 13.20
C PHE A 153 -13.36 8.65 14.58
N CYS A 154 -12.38 7.91 15.13
CA CYS A 154 -12.50 7.31 16.46
C CYS A 154 -12.56 8.34 17.59
N PHE A 155 -11.90 9.49 17.42
CA PHE A 155 -11.76 10.51 18.47
C PHE A 155 -12.06 11.92 17.94
N PRO A 156 -13.29 12.21 17.48
CA PRO A 156 -13.61 13.47 16.79
C PRO A 156 -13.44 14.71 17.65
N LYS A 157 -13.52 14.57 18.97
CA LYS A 157 -13.39 15.68 19.94
C LYS A 157 -11.95 15.88 20.42
N LEU A 158 -11.03 15.01 20.01
CA LEU A 158 -9.65 15.07 20.50
C LEU A 158 -8.87 16.17 19.78
N GLY A 159 -8.06 16.88 20.55
CA GLY A 159 -7.17 17.91 19.99
C GLY A 159 -6.09 17.33 19.06
N GLN A 160 -5.45 18.20 18.28
CA GLN A 160 -4.46 17.81 17.28
C GLN A 160 -3.29 17.03 17.87
N THR A 161 -2.68 17.52 18.95
CA THR A 161 -1.48 16.90 19.54
C THR A 161 -1.72 15.47 20.05
N PRO A 162 -2.75 15.19 20.86
CA PRO A 162 -3.05 13.81 21.28
C PRO A 162 -3.33 12.87 20.09
N ILE A 163 -4.08 13.32 19.07
CA ILE A 163 -4.32 12.53 17.86
C ILE A 163 -2.99 12.12 17.20
N LEU A 164 -2.09 13.08 17.00
CA LEU A 164 -0.79 12.83 16.38
C LEU A 164 0.04 11.84 17.20
N ILE A 165 0.09 12.00 18.52
CA ILE A 165 0.88 11.12 19.40
C ILE A 165 0.34 9.69 19.37
N ILE A 166 -0.97 9.51 19.58
CA ILE A 166 -1.60 8.18 19.61
C ILE A 166 -1.39 7.48 18.28
N MET A 167 -1.70 8.16 17.18
CA MET A 167 -1.61 7.53 15.87
C MET A 167 -0.15 7.29 15.45
N ALA A 168 0.78 8.18 15.81
CA ALA A 168 2.20 7.97 15.52
C ALA A 168 2.75 6.73 16.22
N ILE A 169 2.32 6.46 17.45
CA ILE A 169 2.69 5.24 18.18
C ILE A 169 2.12 4.00 17.47
N LEU A 170 0.83 4.00 17.14
CA LEU A 170 0.17 2.85 16.51
C LEU A 170 0.73 2.60 15.09
N LEU A 171 0.92 3.65 14.31
CA LEU A 171 1.44 3.55 12.95
C LEU A 171 2.91 3.14 12.92
N GLY A 172 3.73 3.70 13.81
CA GLY A 172 5.13 3.31 13.96
C GLY A 172 5.29 1.85 14.42
N LEU A 173 4.42 1.39 15.33
CA LEU A 173 4.33 -0.03 15.73
C LEU A 173 3.91 -0.91 14.54
N TYR A 174 2.86 -0.53 13.81
CA TYR A 174 2.40 -1.27 12.64
C TYR A 174 3.51 -1.41 11.59
N TRP A 175 4.25 -0.35 11.29
CA TRP A 175 5.37 -0.39 10.36
C TRP A 175 6.48 -1.33 10.83
N ALA A 176 6.91 -1.21 12.08
CA ALA A 176 7.97 -2.06 12.61
C ALA A 176 7.55 -3.53 12.69
N VAL A 177 6.34 -3.81 13.16
CA VAL A 177 5.82 -5.17 13.30
C VAL A 177 5.52 -5.79 11.94
N GLY A 178 4.88 -5.06 11.03
CA GLY A 178 4.54 -5.53 9.69
C GLY A 178 5.78 -5.88 8.88
N SER A 179 6.78 -4.99 8.82
CA SER A 179 8.06 -5.28 8.16
C SER A 179 8.75 -6.49 8.78
N ASN A 180 8.72 -6.60 10.12
CA ASN A 180 9.30 -7.76 10.82
C ASN A 180 8.58 -9.08 10.52
N LEU A 181 7.25 -9.04 10.27
CA LEU A 181 6.46 -10.23 9.92
C LEU A 181 6.89 -10.83 8.59
N THR A 182 7.23 -10.00 7.62
CA THR A 182 7.60 -10.45 6.26
C THR A 182 9.05 -10.91 6.14
N VAL A 183 9.90 -10.73 7.16
CA VAL A 183 11.33 -11.10 7.13
C VAL A 183 11.52 -12.55 6.75
N GLU A 184 10.96 -13.49 7.52
CA GLU A 184 11.18 -14.91 7.29
C GLU A 184 10.66 -15.36 5.92
N ASP A 185 9.44 -14.95 5.58
CA ASP A 185 8.82 -15.35 4.32
C ASP A 185 9.57 -14.78 3.10
N THR A 186 10.09 -13.54 3.21
CA THR A 186 10.85 -12.92 2.14
C THR A 186 12.24 -13.51 2.01
N GLN A 187 12.97 -13.75 3.11
CA GLN A 187 14.29 -14.38 3.04
C GLN A 187 14.19 -15.79 2.43
N HIS A 188 13.15 -16.57 2.75
CA HIS A 188 12.92 -17.87 2.11
C HIS A 188 12.58 -17.76 0.63
N LEU A 189 11.74 -16.78 0.23
CA LEU A 189 11.39 -16.58 -1.18
C LEU A 189 12.59 -16.16 -2.03
N THR A 190 13.48 -15.34 -1.46
CA THR A 190 14.57 -14.67 -2.17
C THR A 190 15.93 -15.32 -1.96
N ASP A 191 16.00 -16.43 -1.22
CA ASP A 191 17.22 -17.11 -0.81
C ASP A 191 18.25 -16.17 -0.17
N GLY A 192 17.76 -15.33 0.77
CA GLY A 192 18.63 -14.45 1.54
C GLY A 192 19.02 -13.12 0.90
N ALA A 193 18.19 -12.54 0.04
CA ALA A 193 18.53 -11.29 -0.67
C ALA A 193 18.69 -10.04 0.23
N GLY A 194 18.54 -10.15 1.56
CA GLY A 194 18.88 -9.10 2.51
C GLY A 194 17.86 -7.96 2.61
N PHE A 195 16.61 -8.18 2.24
CA PHE A 195 15.50 -7.23 2.41
C PHE A 195 14.23 -7.93 2.89
N CYS A 196 13.24 -7.17 3.31
CA CYS A 196 11.89 -7.67 3.56
C CYS A 196 10.85 -6.77 2.88
N ILE A 197 9.59 -7.17 2.88
CA ILE A 197 8.53 -6.34 2.29
C ILE A 197 7.94 -5.43 3.36
N ALA A 198 7.92 -4.14 3.04
CA ALA A 198 7.29 -3.08 3.80
C ALA A 198 6.28 -2.36 2.90
N HIS A 199 5.05 -2.85 2.90
CA HIS A 199 3.97 -2.36 2.05
C HIS A 199 2.62 -2.38 2.79
N GLN A 200 1.52 -2.45 2.09
CA GLN A 200 0.16 -2.29 2.63
C GLN A 200 -0.55 -3.63 2.84
N GLN A 201 0.14 -4.77 2.64
CA GLN A 201 -0.37 -6.14 2.78
C GLN A 201 0.58 -7.06 3.56
N MET A 202 1.34 -6.52 4.52
CA MET A 202 2.35 -7.28 5.27
C MET A 202 1.74 -8.42 6.09
N PHE A 203 0.62 -8.14 6.75
CA PHE A 203 -0.14 -9.17 7.46
C PHE A 203 -0.83 -10.14 6.49
N GLY A 204 -1.28 -9.63 5.34
CA GLY A 204 -1.81 -10.45 4.24
C GLY A 204 -0.80 -11.45 3.71
N ILE A 205 0.44 -11.02 3.48
CA ILE A 205 1.56 -11.90 3.08
C ILE A 205 1.75 -13.02 4.11
N ARG A 206 1.87 -12.65 5.39
CA ARG A 206 2.06 -13.65 6.46
C ARG A 206 0.88 -14.60 6.58
N LEU A 207 -0.35 -14.11 6.45
CA LEU A 207 -1.55 -14.94 6.43
C LEU A 207 -1.56 -15.89 5.24
N ALA A 208 -1.20 -15.39 4.06
CA ALA A 208 -1.12 -16.20 2.85
C ALA A 208 -0.10 -17.33 2.99
N CYS A 209 1.10 -17.05 3.49
CA CYS A 209 2.11 -18.07 3.78
C CYS A 209 1.59 -19.11 4.79
N PHE A 210 1.01 -18.65 5.89
CA PHE A 210 0.46 -19.55 6.92
C PHE A 210 -0.64 -20.47 6.38
N LEU A 211 -1.58 -19.92 5.62
CA LEU A 211 -2.66 -20.71 5.02
C LEU A 211 -2.13 -21.67 3.95
N SER A 212 -1.17 -21.23 3.17
CA SER A 212 -0.54 -22.07 2.15
C SER A 212 0.19 -23.26 2.78
N ASP A 213 1.00 -23.05 3.81
CA ASP A 213 1.68 -24.12 4.54
C ASP A 213 0.67 -25.10 5.16
N LYS A 214 -0.39 -24.58 5.77
CA LYS A 214 -1.38 -25.39 6.48
C LYS A 214 -2.28 -26.21 5.56
N LEU A 215 -2.70 -25.62 4.43
CA LEU A 215 -3.69 -26.23 3.53
C LEU A 215 -3.05 -26.99 2.38
N PHE A 216 -1.88 -26.57 1.91
CA PHE A 216 -1.24 -27.04 0.68
C PHE A 216 0.21 -27.52 0.85
N GLY A 217 0.87 -27.22 1.98
CA GLY A 217 2.30 -27.49 2.16
C GLY A 217 2.72 -28.94 1.87
N LYS A 218 1.88 -29.91 2.24
CA LYS A 218 2.11 -31.35 1.96
C LYS A 218 1.95 -31.72 0.48
N GLN A 219 1.26 -30.90 -0.32
CA GLN A 219 0.97 -31.15 -1.73
C GLN A 219 1.99 -30.47 -2.65
N LYS A 220 2.86 -29.59 -2.11
CA LYS A 220 3.84 -28.86 -2.90
C LYS A 220 4.81 -29.80 -3.62
N ASP A 221 5.31 -30.83 -2.93
CA ASP A 221 6.28 -31.79 -3.47
C ASP A 221 5.68 -32.71 -4.55
N GLU A 222 4.34 -32.85 -4.60
CA GLU A 222 3.60 -33.68 -5.57
C GLU A 222 3.00 -32.82 -6.70
N SER A 223 3.03 -31.50 -6.60
CA SER A 223 2.43 -30.59 -7.57
C SER A 223 3.41 -30.32 -8.73
N LYS A 224 2.85 -30.16 -9.95
CA LYS A 224 3.61 -29.58 -11.08
C LYS A 224 4.13 -28.21 -10.68
N ASP A 225 5.33 -27.88 -11.17
CA ASP A 225 5.83 -26.52 -11.06
C ASP A 225 4.83 -25.57 -11.76
N ILE A 226 4.58 -24.42 -11.16
CA ILE A 226 3.65 -23.44 -11.72
C ILE A 226 4.15 -22.94 -13.08
N ASP A 227 5.46 -22.91 -13.30
CA ASP A 227 6.07 -22.48 -14.57
C ASP A 227 5.96 -23.58 -15.64
N ASP A 228 5.66 -24.84 -15.31
CA ASP A 228 5.30 -25.89 -16.24
C ASP A 228 3.85 -25.77 -16.76
N ILE A 229 3.06 -24.87 -16.21
CA ILE A 229 1.70 -24.61 -16.69
C ILE A 229 1.79 -23.74 -17.94
N GLU A 230 1.51 -24.33 -19.10
CA GLU A 230 1.37 -23.56 -20.33
C GLU A 230 0.14 -22.66 -20.23
N LEU A 231 0.35 -21.39 -19.91
CA LEU A 231 -0.69 -20.39 -20.02
C LEU A 231 -1.01 -20.10 -21.48
N PRO A 232 -2.29 -19.96 -21.87
CA PRO A 232 -2.64 -19.53 -23.23
C PRO A 232 -1.84 -18.29 -23.63
N GLY A 233 -1.24 -18.32 -24.82
CA GLY A 233 -0.29 -17.28 -25.27
C GLY A 233 -0.84 -15.85 -25.19
N PHE A 234 -2.17 -15.66 -25.30
CA PHE A 234 -2.79 -14.35 -25.17
C PHE A 234 -2.71 -13.78 -23.72
N LEU A 235 -2.52 -14.63 -22.70
CA LEU A 235 -2.35 -14.15 -21.32
C LEU A 235 -0.99 -13.47 -21.08
N SER A 236 -0.03 -13.69 -21.96
CA SER A 236 1.28 -12.97 -21.90
C SER A 236 1.11 -11.44 -22.03
N ILE A 237 0.00 -10.98 -22.61
CA ILE A 237 -0.33 -9.56 -22.70
C ILE A 237 -0.49 -8.90 -21.31
N PHE A 238 -0.84 -9.67 -20.27
CA PHE A 238 -0.97 -9.18 -18.90
C PHE A 238 0.37 -9.08 -18.15
N ASN A 239 1.48 -9.59 -18.72
CA ASN A 239 2.83 -9.41 -18.17
C ASN A 239 3.32 -7.96 -18.35
N GLU A 240 2.72 -7.21 -19.27
CA GLU A 240 3.01 -5.81 -19.51
C GLU A 240 2.01 -4.92 -18.76
N ASN A 241 2.45 -4.29 -17.67
CA ASN A 241 1.58 -3.54 -16.76
C ASN A 241 0.71 -2.48 -17.45
N MET A 242 1.27 -1.75 -18.43
CA MET A 242 0.53 -0.69 -19.13
C MET A 242 -0.58 -1.30 -19.98
N VAL A 243 -0.29 -2.39 -20.67
CA VAL A 243 -1.25 -3.09 -21.54
C VAL A 243 -2.34 -3.76 -20.70
N ALA A 244 -1.95 -4.46 -19.63
CA ALA A 244 -2.88 -5.07 -18.70
C ALA A 244 -3.86 -4.04 -18.11
N THR A 245 -3.32 -2.90 -17.65
CA THR A 245 -4.12 -1.78 -17.14
C THR A 245 -5.08 -1.26 -18.20
N ALA A 246 -4.63 -1.01 -19.42
CA ALA A 246 -5.45 -0.49 -20.50
C ALA A 246 -6.61 -1.45 -20.84
N ILE A 247 -6.35 -2.75 -20.92
CA ILE A 247 -7.38 -3.77 -21.18
C ILE A 247 -8.40 -3.83 -20.04
N LEU A 248 -7.93 -3.95 -18.79
CA LEU A 248 -8.81 -4.03 -17.62
C LEU A 248 -9.68 -2.79 -17.48
N MET A 249 -9.08 -1.60 -17.64
CA MET A 249 -9.83 -0.36 -17.57
C MET A 249 -10.78 -0.20 -18.74
N THR A 250 -10.47 -0.72 -19.93
CA THR A 250 -11.41 -0.73 -21.07
C THR A 250 -12.64 -1.59 -20.76
N LEU A 251 -12.46 -2.74 -20.13
CA LEU A 251 -13.58 -3.57 -19.67
C LEU A 251 -14.38 -2.85 -18.57
N PHE A 252 -13.71 -2.31 -17.57
CA PHE A 252 -14.36 -1.61 -16.46
C PHE A 252 -15.10 -0.36 -16.90
N PHE A 253 -14.42 0.55 -17.61
CA PHE A 253 -15.01 1.78 -18.10
C PHE A 253 -16.04 1.51 -19.17
N GLY A 254 -15.81 0.50 -20.03
CA GLY A 254 -16.76 0.09 -21.05
C GLY A 254 -18.10 -0.30 -20.45
N VAL A 255 -18.10 -1.13 -19.41
CA VAL A 255 -19.33 -1.52 -18.70
C VAL A 255 -19.99 -0.31 -18.03
N ILE A 256 -19.25 0.45 -17.22
CA ILE A 256 -19.84 1.54 -16.44
C ILE A 256 -20.30 2.69 -17.35
N GLN A 257 -19.47 3.13 -18.29
CA GLN A 257 -19.83 4.20 -19.22
C GLN A 257 -20.95 3.77 -20.18
N GLY A 258 -20.98 2.48 -20.58
CA GLY A 258 -22.08 1.90 -21.33
C GLY A 258 -23.41 1.98 -20.57
N VAL A 259 -23.41 1.69 -19.28
CA VAL A 259 -24.59 1.80 -18.40
C VAL A 259 -24.97 3.27 -18.14
N LEU A 260 -24.01 4.18 -18.01
CA LEU A 260 -24.27 5.62 -17.90
C LEU A 260 -24.88 6.19 -19.18
N GLY A 261 -24.41 5.74 -20.33
CA GLY A 261 -24.86 6.15 -21.64
C GLY A 261 -24.23 7.44 -22.15
N LYS A 262 -24.20 7.59 -23.50
CA LYS A 262 -23.59 8.75 -24.16
C LYS A 262 -24.23 10.07 -23.74
N ASP A 263 -25.57 10.12 -23.71
CA ASP A 263 -26.33 11.34 -23.43
C ASP A 263 -25.98 11.92 -22.02
N TYR A 264 -25.80 11.05 -21.03
CA TYR A 264 -25.39 11.48 -19.69
C TYR A 264 -23.99 12.12 -19.72
N LEU A 265 -23.03 11.48 -20.40
CA LEU A 265 -21.65 11.97 -20.46
C LEU A 265 -21.54 13.28 -21.26
N VAL A 266 -22.40 13.46 -22.26
CA VAL A 266 -22.52 14.74 -22.99
C VAL A 266 -23.09 15.81 -22.08
N ALA A 267 -24.12 15.52 -21.30
CA ALA A 267 -24.71 16.46 -20.33
C ALA A 267 -23.73 16.89 -19.24
N GLN A 268 -22.74 16.05 -18.91
CA GLN A 268 -21.67 16.35 -17.95
C GLN A 268 -20.43 17.00 -18.62
N GLU A 269 -20.52 17.38 -19.89
CA GLU A 269 -19.41 17.96 -20.67
C GLU A 269 -18.16 17.07 -20.77
N ALA A 270 -18.29 15.78 -20.44
CA ALA A 270 -17.19 14.82 -20.51
C ALA A 270 -16.97 14.31 -21.94
N LEU A 271 -17.99 14.41 -22.78
CA LEU A 271 -18.00 13.94 -24.17
C LEU A 271 -18.81 14.92 -25.02
N LYS A 272 -18.37 15.22 -26.23
CA LYS A 272 -19.17 16.00 -27.19
C LYS A 272 -20.16 15.11 -27.93
N MET A 273 -21.29 15.69 -28.37
CA MET A 273 -22.33 14.92 -29.08
C MET A 273 -21.84 14.30 -30.40
N GLU A 274 -20.93 15.00 -31.10
CA GLU A 274 -20.32 14.51 -32.33
C GLU A 274 -19.28 13.41 -32.13
N ASP A 275 -18.73 13.23 -30.93
CA ASP A 275 -17.69 12.25 -30.67
C ASP A 275 -18.22 10.83 -30.70
N ASN A 276 -17.37 9.91 -31.16
CA ASN A 276 -17.70 8.49 -31.15
C ASN A 276 -17.56 7.92 -29.73
N PHE A 277 -18.65 7.37 -29.22
CA PHE A 277 -18.71 6.87 -27.83
C PHE A 277 -17.74 5.71 -27.56
N PHE A 278 -17.54 4.81 -28.51
CA PHE A 278 -16.60 3.70 -28.37
C PHE A 278 -15.15 4.20 -28.24
N PHE A 279 -14.76 5.14 -29.11
CA PHE A 279 -13.42 5.73 -29.00
C PHE A 279 -13.24 6.56 -27.75
N TYR A 280 -14.29 7.19 -27.23
CA TYR A 280 -14.22 7.88 -25.93
C TYR A 280 -13.94 6.89 -24.79
N ILE A 281 -14.60 5.72 -24.77
CA ILE A 281 -14.32 4.67 -23.77
C ILE A 281 -12.87 4.20 -23.86
N LEU A 282 -12.37 3.93 -25.06
CA LEU A 282 -10.96 3.55 -25.26
C LEU A 282 -10.01 4.64 -24.81
N GLN A 283 -10.26 5.88 -25.19
CA GLN A 283 -9.41 7.00 -24.85
C GLN A 283 -9.35 7.25 -23.33
N SER A 284 -10.47 7.20 -22.64
CA SER A 284 -10.53 7.36 -21.19
C SER A 284 -9.79 6.22 -20.48
N SER A 285 -9.93 4.98 -20.96
CA SER A 285 -9.25 3.79 -20.45
C SER A 285 -7.73 3.88 -20.66
N PHE A 286 -7.30 4.31 -21.83
CA PHE A 286 -5.87 4.48 -22.15
C PHE A 286 -5.27 5.68 -21.40
N SER A 287 -6.03 6.76 -21.21
CA SER A 287 -5.63 7.89 -20.38
C SER A 287 -5.37 7.46 -18.94
N PHE A 288 -6.17 6.51 -18.42
CA PHE A 288 -5.89 5.91 -17.12
C PHE A 288 -4.53 5.21 -17.09
N ALA A 289 -4.23 4.36 -18.08
CA ALA A 289 -2.95 3.67 -18.17
C ALA A 289 -1.76 4.64 -18.32
N VAL A 290 -1.93 5.73 -19.09
CA VAL A 290 -0.92 6.80 -19.23
C VAL A 290 -0.67 7.48 -17.88
N ASN A 291 -1.73 7.90 -17.17
CA ASN A 291 -1.60 8.57 -15.89
C ASN A 291 -0.98 7.66 -14.84
N LEU A 292 -1.29 6.35 -14.86
CA LEU A 292 -0.65 5.35 -14.01
C LEU A 292 0.84 5.20 -14.33
N ALA A 293 1.24 5.17 -15.61
CA ALA A 293 2.63 5.10 -16.01
C ALA A 293 3.43 6.34 -15.57
N ILE A 294 2.85 7.54 -15.70
CA ILE A 294 3.43 8.79 -15.20
C ILE A 294 3.61 8.71 -13.68
N LEU A 295 2.59 8.25 -12.97
CA LEU A 295 2.62 8.07 -11.53
C LEU A 295 3.72 7.09 -11.10
N GLN A 296 3.84 5.93 -11.76
CA GLN A 296 4.89 4.95 -11.51
C GLN A 296 6.30 5.50 -11.78
N LEU A 297 6.47 6.30 -12.84
CA LEU A 297 7.74 7.00 -13.10
C LEU A 297 8.12 7.91 -11.94
N GLY A 298 7.17 8.71 -11.45
CA GLY A 298 7.37 9.57 -10.28
C GLY A 298 7.78 8.77 -9.06
N VAL A 299 7.05 7.69 -8.76
CA VAL A 299 7.34 6.76 -7.65
C VAL A 299 8.77 6.22 -7.77
N ARG A 300 9.13 5.61 -8.89
CA ARG A 300 10.48 5.03 -9.08
C ARG A 300 11.58 6.06 -8.88
N THR A 301 11.34 7.30 -9.33
CA THR A 301 12.32 8.38 -9.25
C THR A 301 12.58 8.79 -7.80
N PHE A 302 11.54 9.10 -7.00
CA PHE A 302 11.78 9.57 -5.64
C PHE A 302 12.05 8.42 -4.66
N VAL A 303 11.43 7.25 -4.85
CA VAL A 303 11.66 6.08 -3.97
C VAL A 303 13.10 5.60 -4.09
N GLY A 304 13.68 5.57 -5.30
CA GLY A 304 15.09 5.21 -5.46
C GLY A 304 16.02 6.10 -4.63
N GLU A 305 15.82 7.41 -4.68
CA GLU A 305 16.61 8.36 -3.88
C GLU A 305 16.32 8.23 -2.37
N LEU A 306 15.07 7.99 -2.00
CA LEU A 306 14.67 7.81 -0.61
C LEU A 306 15.26 6.52 -0.02
N THR A 307 15.24 5.42 -0.76
CA THR A 307 15.86 4.14 -0.35
C THR A 307 17.35 4.31 -0.14
N ASN A 308 18.06 4.93 -1.09
CA ASN A 308 19.50 5.21 -0.94
C ASN A 308 19.80 6.08 0.30
N SER A 309 18.91 7.02 0.62
CA SER A 309 19.00 7.86 1.83
C SER A 309 18.81 7.04 3.10
N PHE A 310 17.85 6.14 3.12
CA PHE A 310 17.57 5.28 4.26
C PHE A 310 18.67 4.23 4.48
N ASP A 311 19.29 3.72 3.42
CA ASP A 311 20.44 2.84 3.52
C ASP A 311 21.59 3.53 4.27
N GLY A 312 21.85 4.81 4.01
CA GLY A 312 22.81 5.60 4.75
C GLY A 312 22.46 5.75 6.24
N ILE A 313 21.22 6.02 6.56
CA ILE A 313 20.71 6.10 7.94
C ILE A 313 20.79 4.73 8.62
N GLN A 314 20.35 3.68 7.95
CA GLN A 314 20.28 2.32 8.47
C GLN A 314 21.68 1.79 8.81
N ASN A 315 22.65 1.91 7.90
CA ASN A 315 24.00 1.42 8.09
C ASN A 315 24.68 2.03 9.34
N LYS A 316 24.38 3.28 9.67
CA LYS A 316 24.93 3.98 10.83
C LYS A 316 24.13 3.78 12.12
N LEU A 317 22.80 3.79 12.04
CA LEU A 317 21.90 3.81 13.20
C LEU A 317 21.32 2.44 13.57
N LEU A 318 21.19 1.55 12.60
CA LEU A 318 20.46 0.28 12.72
C LEU A 318 21.26 -0.93 12.18
N PRO A 319 22.48 -1.18 12.68
CA PRO A 319 23.28 -2.29 12.18
C PRO A 319 22.56 -3.63 12.34
N GLY A 320 22.54 -4.45 11.28
CA GLY A 320 21.90 -5.75 11.23
C GLY A 320 20.36 -5.70 11.20
N ALA A 321 19.75 -4.56 10.83
CA ALA A 321 18.34 -4.49 10.49
C ALA A 321 18.16 -4.59 8.97
N LEU A 322 17.13 -5.30 8.52
CA LEU A 322 16.80 -5.38 7.09
C LEU A 322 16.00 -4.15 6.63
N PRO A 323 16.26 -3.63 5.43
CA PRO A 323 15.38 -2.65 4.81
C PRO A 323 14.06 -3.31 4.40
N GLY A 324 12.96 -2.67 4.75
CA GLY A 324 11.64 -3.02 4.26
C GLY A 324 11.33 -2.23 3.00
N ILE A 325 11.31 -2.89 1.86
CA ILE A 325 11.16 -2.27 0.54
C ILE A 325 9.80 -2.55 -0.12
N ASP A 326 9.60 -2.00 -1.31
CA ASP A 326 8.37 -2.13 -2.08
C ASP A 326 8.08 -3.61 -2.43
N CYS A 327 6.80 -3.97 -2.40
CA CYS A 327 6.34 -5.33 -2.65
C CYS A 327 6.62 -5.83 -4.09
N ALA A 328 6.75 -4.93 -5.06
CA ALA A 328 7.10 -5.30 -6.43
C ALA A 328 8.49 -5.96 -6.54
N ALA A 329 9.36 -5.78 -5.54
CA ALA A 329 10.68 -6.41 -5.52
C ALA A 329 10.60 -7.94 -5.62
N VAL A 330 9.55 -8.56 -5.07
CA VAL A 330 9.41 -10.03 -5.07
C VAL A 330 9.12 -10.63 -6.45
N PHE A 331 8.68 -9.82 -7.41
CA PHE A 331 8.41 -10.31 -8.77
C PHE A 331 9.68 -10.79 -9.51
N GLY A 332 10.85 -10.29 -9.10
CA GLY A 332 12.13 -10.75 -9.62
C GLY A 332 12.62 -12.09 -9.04
N PHE A 333 11.96 -12.58 -7.98
CA PHE A 333 12.35 -13.81 -7.25
C PHE A 333 11.27 -14.90 -7.32
N GLY A 334 10.03 -14.52 -7.58
CA GLY A 334 8.93 -15.46 -7.72
C GLY A 334 8.82 -16.02 -9.14
N ALA A 335 8.18 -17.19 -9.27
CA ALA A 335 7.81 -17.77 -10.55
C ALA A 335 6.94 -16.78 -11.37
N ALA A 336 7.23 -16.58 -12.65
CA ALA A 336 6.52 -15.61 -13.50
C ALA A 336 5.03 -15.93 -13.61
N ASN A 337 4.68 -17.21 -13.73
CA ASN A 337 3.28 -17.65 -13.77
C ASN A 337 2.56 -17.44 -12.44
N ALA A 338 3.26 -17.44 -11.30
CA ALA A 338 2.65 -17.14 -9.99
C ALA A 338 2.17 -15.69 -9.89
N VAL A 339 2.89 -14.75 -10.49
CA VAL A 339 2.47 -13.34 -10.61
C VAL A 339 1.16 -13.24 -11.39
N THR A 340 1.12 -13.85 -12.58
CA THR A 340 -0.05 -13.80 -13.48
C THR A 340 -1.27 -14.53 -12.88
N ILE A 341 -1.06 -15.73 -12.36
CA ILE A 341 -2.14 -16.54 -11.76
C ILE A 341 -2.68 -15.85 -10.50
N GLY A 342 -1.80 -15.39 -9.62
CA GLY A 342 -2.20 -14.68 -8.40
C GLY A 342 -3.04 -13.44 -8.73
N PHE A 343 -2.58 -12.63 -9.70
CA PHE A 343 -3.34 -11.48 -10.19
C PHE A 343 -4.72 -11.89 -10.73
N LEU A 344 -4.80 -12.86 -11.64
CA LEU A 344 -6.07 -13.25 -12.29
C LEU A 344 -7.08 -13.80 -11.29
N PHE A 345 -6.65 -14.68 -10.39
CA PHE A 345 -7.57 -15.26 -9.41
C PHE A 345 -7.97 -14.27 -8.33
N GLY A 346 -7.07 -13.40 -7.89
CA GLY A 346 -7.40 -12.32 -6.97
C GLY A 346 -8.34 -11.30 -7.59
N ALA A 347 -8.11 -10.91 -8.84
CA ALA A 347 -9.04 -10.07 -9.60
C ALA A 347 -10.42 -10.72 -9.73
N LEU A 348 -10.48 -12.03 -10.02
CA LEU A 348 -11.73 -12.77 -10.05
C LEU A 348 -12.45 -12.70 -8.69
N GLY A 349 -11.73 -12.87 -7.58
CA GLY A 349 -12.28 -12.72 -6.23
C GLY A 349 -12.85 -11.32 -5.99
N GLN A 350 -12.11 -10.28 -6.36
CA GLN A 350 -12.58 -8.90 -6.25
C GLN A 350 -13.82 -8.65 -7.11
N PHE A 351 -13.87 -9.12 -8.35
CA PHE A 351 -15.04 -8.96 -9.22
C PHE A 351 -16.27 -9.70 -8.69
N ILE A 352 -16.12 -10.91 -8.16
CA ILE A 352 -17.20 -11.64 -7.50
C ILE A 352 -17.76 -10.84 -6.31
N ALA A 353 -16.88 -10.26 -5.48
CA ALA A 353 -17.31 -9.46 -4.36
C ALA A 353 -18.00 -8.16 -4.80
N ILE A 354 -17.49 -7.46 -5.82
CA ILE A 354 -18.11 -6.27 -6.40
C ILE A 354 -19.51 -6.60 -6.95
N ALA A 355 -19.64 -7.68 -7.73
CA ALA A 355 -20.92 -8.15 -8.22
C ALA A 355 -21.89 -8.49 -7.08
N THR A 356 -21.40 -9.11 -6.01
CA THR A 356 -22.20 -9.40 -4.81
C THR A 356 -22.70 -8.13 -4.14
N LEU A 357 -21.83 -7.12 -3.93
CA LEU A 357 -22.22 -5.82 -3.37
C LEU A 357 -23.29 -5.13 -4.23
N PHE A 358 -23.15 -5.20 -5.56
CA PHE A 358 -24.14 -4.66 -6.49
C PHE A 358 -25.49 -5.37 -6.39
N LEU A 359 -25.49 -6.71 -6.41
CA LEU A 359 -26.72 -7.52 -6.31
C LEU A 359 -27.44 -7.34 -4.96
N LEU A 360 -26.68 -7.21 -3.89
CA LEU A 360 -27.21 -6.96 -2.54
C LEU A 360 -27.60 -5.50 -2.30
N LYS A 361 -27.46 -4.63 -3.32
CA LYS A 361 -27.74 -3.19 -3.23
C LYS A 361 -26.99 -2.53 -2.05
N SER A 362 -25.71 -2.84 -1.93
CA SER A 362 -24.84 -2.23 -0.91
C SER A 362 -24.90 -0.70 -0.98
N PRO A 363 -24.91 0.02 0.15
CA PRO A 363 -24.93 1.50 0.16
C PRO A 363 -23.65 2.07 -0.47
N THR A 364 -22.57 1.30 -0.53
CA THR A 364 -21.32 1.67 -1.19
C THR A 364 -20.92 0.58 -2.18
N LEU A 365 -20.79 0.96 -3.45
CA LEU A 365 -20.22 0.12 -4.49
C LEU A 365 -18.70 0.34 -4.52
N ILE A 366 -17.94 -0.74 -4.61
CA ILE A 366 -16.49 -0.68 -4.76
C ILE A 366 -16.11 -0.71 -6.23
N ILE A 367 -15.16 0.14 -6.60
CA ILE A 367 -14.43 0.10 -7.86
C ILE A 367 -13.00 -0.27 -7.53
N ALA A 368 -12.52 -1.39 -8.06
CA ALA A 368 -11.14 -1.81 -7.86
C ALA A 368 -10.19 -0.89 -8.64
N GLY A 369 -9.27 -0.24 -7.95
CA GLY A 369 -8.13 0.43 -8.55
C GLY A 369 -7.05 -0.56 -8.94
N PHE A 370 -6.10 -0.12 -9.76
CA PHE A 370 -5.06 -1.02 -10.27
C PHE A 370 -4.12 -1.54 -9.17
N VAL A 371 -3.77 -0.69 -8.21
CA VAL A 371 -2.79 -1.08 -7.17
C VAL A 371 -3.28 -2.28 -6.35
N PRO A 372 -4.47 -2.27 -5.72
CA PRO A 372 -4.96 -3.44 -5.02
C PRO A 372 -5.34 -4.58 -5.96
N LEU A 373 -5.80 -4.28 -7.17
CA LEU A 373 -6.18 -5.31 -8.13
C LEU A 373 -4.97 -6.14 -8.60
N PHE A 374 -3.85 -5.50 -8.86
CA PHE A 374 -2.64 -6.16 -9.35
C PHE A 374 -1.66 -6.49 -8.23
N PHE A 375 -1.14 -5.47 -7.51
CA PHE A 375 -0.01 -5.67 -6.59
C PHE A 375 -0.36 -6.54 -5.39
N ASP A 376 -1.54 -6.37 -4.77
CA ASP A 376 -1.92 -7.24 -3.66
C ASP A 376 -2.03 -8.70 -4.11
N ASN A 377 -2.79 -8.93 -5.16
CA ASN A 377 -3.11 -10.27 -5.61
C ASN A 377 -1.90 -11.00 -6.18
N ALA A 378 -1.07 -10.32 -6.97
CA ALA A 378 0.14 -10.89 -7.55
C ALA A 378 1.18 -11.23 -6.47
N VAL A 379 1.40 -10.32 -5.52
CA VAL A 379 2.34 -10.55 -4.40
C VAL A 379 1.87 -11.70 -3.52
N ILE A 380 0.60 -11.72 -3.13
CA ILE A 380 0.01 -12.82 -2.36
C ILE A 380 0.12 -14.14 -3.15
N GLY A 381 -0.09 -14.12 -4.46
CA GLY A 381 0.08 -15.28 -5.34
C GLY A 381 1.50 -15.83 -5.36
N VAL A 382 2.50 -14.95 -5.44
CA VAL A 382 3.92 -15.34 -5.39
C VAL A 382 4.26 -16.03 -4.07
N TYR A 383 3.89 -15.43 -2.93
CA TYR A 383 4.14 -16.05 -1.62
C TYR A 383 3.36 -17.34 -1.41
N ALA A 384 2.10 -17.37 -1.86
CA ALA A 384 1.27 -18.57 -1.77
C ALA A 384 1.85 -19.72 -2.61
N ASN A 385 2.34 -19.43 -3.83
CA ASN A 385 3.05 -20.41 -4.65
C ASN A 385 4.31 -20.93 -3.98
N ASN A 386 5.12 -20.03 -3.44
CA ASN A 386 6.36 -20.40 -2.77
C ASN A 386 6.13 -21.42 -1.63
N ARG A 387 5.02 -21.30 -0.90
CA ARG A 387 4.70 -22.17 0.25
C ARG A 387 3.83 -23.37 -0.10
N GLY A 388 2.85 -23.23 -1.00
CA GLY A 388 1.81 -24.24 -1.24
C GLY A 388 1.63 -24.64 -2.71
N GLY A 389 2.49 -24.17 -3.63
CA GLY A 389 2.43 -24.47 -5.04
C GLY A 389 1.26 -23.80 -5.77
N TYR A 390 1.00 -24.22 -7.03
CA TYR A 390 0.07 -23.55 -7.92
C TYR A 390 -1.37 -23.46 -7.40
N LYS A 391 -1.85 -24.47 -6.67
CA LYS A 391 -3.20 -24.47 -6.08
C LYS A 391 -3.36 -23.36 -5.04
N ALA A 392 -2.33 -23.14 -4.23
CA ALA A 392 -2.30 -22.04 -3.27
C ALA A 392 -2.26 -20.69 -3.99
N ALA A 393 -1.46 -20.56 -5.07
CA ALA A 393 -1.41 -19.36 -5.90
C ALA A 393 -2.73 -18.99 -6.56
N MET A 394 -3.63 -19.94 -6.78
CA MET A 394 -4.98 -19.71 -7.28
C MET A 394 -5.96 -19.36 -6.15
N LEU A 395 -6.02 -20.19 -5.11
CA LEU A 395 -7.10 -20.14 -4.13
C LEU A 395 -6.90 -19.04 -3.08
N ILE A 396 -5.67 -18.79 -2.66
CA ILE A 396 -5.40 -17.79 -1.62
C ILE A 396 -5.67 -16.38 -2.15
N PRO A 397 -5.16 -15.96 -3.34
CA PRO A 397 -5.50 -14.64 -3.90
C PRO A 397 -7.00 -14.46 -4.16
N LEU A 398 -7.70 -15.49 -4.64
CA LEU A 398 -9.15 -15.43 -4.83
C LEU A 398 -9.89 -15.11 -3.53
N LEU A 399 -9.55 -15.79 -2.44
CA LEU A 399 -10.17 -15.54 -1.13
C LEU A 399 -9.77 -14.17 -0.55
N THR A 400 -8.49 -13.80 -0.66
CA THR A 400 -8.04 -12.50 -0.17
C THR A 400 -8.63 -11.34 -0.97
N GLY A 401 -8.81 -11.49 -2.28
CA GLY A 401 -9.49 -10.51 -3.14
C GLY A 401 -10.96 -10.31 -2.77
N LEU A 402 -11.69 -11.39 -2.46
CA LEU A 402 -13.06 -11.32 -1.93
C LEU A 402 -13.12 -10.51 -0.63
N ILE A 403 -12.28 -10.87 0.34
CA ILE A 403 -12.23 -10.24 1.67
C ILE A 403 -11.85 -8.77 1.55
N GLN A 404 -10.91 -8.43 0.68
CA GLN A 404 -10.43 -7.08 0.45
C GLN A 404 -11.55 -6.12 0.03
N VAL A 405 -12.40 -6.53 -0.91
CA VAL A 405 -13.52 -5.70 -1.37
C VAL A 405 -14.57 -5.53 -0.28
N PHE A 406 -14.99 -6.60 0.38
CA PHE A 406 -15.98 -6.50 1.45
C PHE A 406 -15.48 -5.67 2.63
N GLY A 407 -14.24 -5.88 3.05
CA GLY A 407 -13.63 -5.12 4.13
C GLY A 407 -13.47 -3.64 3.80
N SER A 408 -13.08 -3.33 2.55
CA SER A 408 -12.98 -1.95 2.08
C SER A 408 -14.35 -1.25 2.02
N ALA A 409 -15.39 -1.94 1.52
CA ALA A 409 -16.75 -1.42 1.51
C ALA A 409 -17.24 -1.11 2.94
N PHE A 410 -16.99 -2.05 3.86
CA PHE A 410 -17.34 -1.87 5.26
C PHE A 410 -16.66 -0.62 5.86
N ILE A 411 -15.34 -0.53 5.81
CA ILE A 411 -14.62 0.52 6.53
C ILE A 411 -14.78 1.89 5.88
N ALA A 412 -14.83 1.97 4.55
CA ALA A 412 -15.07 3.23 3.84
C ALA A 412 -16.46 3.81 4.20
N THR A 413 -17.46 2.94 4.28
CA THR A 413 -18.83 3.32 4.71
C THR A 413 -18.84 3.68 6.20
N TYR A 414 -18.27 2.83 7.06
CA TYR A 414 -18.27 2.98 8.51
C TYR A 414 -17.62 4.28 8.97
N THR A 415 -16.54 4.70 8.32
CA THR A 415 -15.80 5.93 8.64
C THR A 415 -16.25 7.16 7.86
N GLY A 416 -17.22 7.01 6.96
CA GLY A 416 -17.73 8.08 6.10
C GLY A 416 -16.78 8.50 4.97
N LEU A 417 -15.63 7.81 4.79
CA LEU A 417 -14.66 8.16 3.74
C LEU A 417 -15.20 7.87 2.34
N ALA A 418 -16.16 6.96 2.23
CA ALA A 418 -16.85 6.65 0.97
C ALA A 418 -17.47 7.88 0.28
N GLN A 419 -17.94 8.88 1.05
CA GLN A 419 -18.51 10.11 0.49
C GLN A 419 -17.52 10.95 -0.31
N TYR A 420 -16.20 10.76 -0.08
CA TYR A 420 -15.11 11.41 -0.81
C TYR A 420 -14.56 10.55 -1.95
N GLY A 421 -15.21 9.41 -2.26
CA GLY A 421 -14.98 8.60 -3.45
C GLY A 421 -13.72 7.75 -3.46
N GLY A 422 -12.97 7.65 -2.38
CA GLY A 422 -11.73 6.87 -2.32
C GLY A 422 -11.47 6.23 -0.96
N TYR A 423 -10.80 5.07 -0.98
CA TYR A 423 -10.25 4.41 0.21
C TYR A 423 -8.95 3.70 -0.16
N LEU A 424 -8.02 3.54 0.78
CA LEU A 424 -6.71 2.90 0.51
C LEU A 424 -6.85 1.49 -0.05
N GLY A 425 -7.67 0.65 0.55
CA GLY A 425 -8.19 -0.60 0.02
C GLY A 425 -7.22 -1.77 -0.14
N MET A 426 -5.94 -1.65 0.21
CA MET A 426 -5.01 -2.77 0.24
C MET A 426 -5.32 -3.71 1.41
N PHE A 427 -4.84 -4.95 1.37
CA PHE A 427 -5.33 -6.04 2.22
C PHE A 427 -5.33 -5.75 3.73
N ASP A 428 -4.24 -5.26 4.29
CA ASP A 428 -4.19 -4.93 5.74
C ASP A 428 -5.16 -3.80 6.11
N TRP A 429 -5.40 -2.88 5.19
CA TRP A 429 -6.30 -1.74 5.33
C TRP A 429 -7.76 -2.09 5.09
N ALA A 430 -8.00 -3.22 4.46
CA ALA A 430 -9.32 -3.83 4.30
C ALA A 430 -9.67 -4.84 5.41
N THR A 431 -8.70 -5.25 6.23
CA THR A 431 -8.89 -6.31 7.24
C THR A 431 -8.44 -5.90 8.63
N LEU A 432 -7.15 -5.70 8.84
CA LEU A 432 -6.55 -5.40 10.14
C LEU A 432 -6.96 -4.02 10.67
N TRP A 433 -6.79 -2.98 9.85
CA TRP A 433 -7.11 -1.61 10.23
C TRP A 433 -8.61 -1.39 10.49
N PRO A 434 -9.55 -1.99 9.73
CA PRO A 434 -10.97 -2.03 10.12
C PRO A 434 -11.19 -2.59 11.53
N ALA A 435 -10.57 -3.73 11.85
CA ALA A 435 -10.68 -4.33 13.19
C ALA A 435 -10.13 -3.38 14.28
N PHE A 436 -8.97 -2.77 14.05
CA PHE A 436 -8.39 -1.78 14.95
C PHE A 436 -9.32 -0.56 15.13
N THR A 437 -9.88 -0.05 14.03
CA THR A 437 -10.78 1.09 14.05
C THR A 437 -12.05 0.78 14.84
N VAL A 438 -12.67 -0.38 14.62
CA VAL A 438 -13.85 -0.81 15.37
C VAL A 438 -13.54 -0.94 16.88
N ILE A 439 -12.40 -1.56 17.23
CA ILE A 439 -11.96 -1.69 18.63
C ILE A 439 -11.78 -0.30 19.26
N MET A 440 -11.01 0.59 18.61
CA MET A 440 -10.78 1.94 19.15
C MET A 440 -12.04 2.78 19.24
N ASN A 441 -12.93 2.69 18.25
CA ASN A 441 -14.17 3.45 18.26
C ASN A 441 -15.14 3.00 19.37
N ASN A 442 -15.22 1.69 19.65
CA ASN A 442 -16.15 1.16 20.66
C ASN A 442 -15.65 1.26 22.10
N ILE A 443 -14.36 1.06 22.34
CA ILE A 443 -13.78 1.05 23.69
C ILE A 443 -12.69 2.10 23.93
N SER A 444 -12.63 3.11 23.03
CA SER A 444 -11.83 4.32 23.19
C SER A 444 -10.34 4.05 23.48
N TYR A 445 -9.76 4.70 24.49
CA TYR A 445 -8.32 4.56 24.83
C TYR A 445 -7.93 3.15 25.26
N ILE A 446 -8.84 2.36 25.82
CA ILE A 446 -8.60 0.95 26.11
C ILE A 446 -8.34 0.19 24.80
N GLY A 447 -9.09 0.52 23.75
CA GLY A 447 -8.89 -0.03 22.42
C GLY A 447 -7.52 0.30 21.83
N VAL A 448 -7.05 1.53 22.00
CA VAL A 448 -5.67 1.92 21.62
C VAL A 448 -4.64 1.05 22.34
N GLY A 449 -4.81 0.85 23.65
CA GLY A 449 -3.93 0.00 24.46
C GLY A 449 -3.92 -1.46 23.98
N ILE A 450 -5.09 -2.03 23.67
CA ILE A 450 -5.23 -3.39 23.16
C ILE A 450 -4.52 -3.53 21.80
N VAL A 451 -4.74 -2.61 20.87
CA VAL A 451 -4.07 -2.63 19.56
C VAL A 451 -2.55 -2.57 19.72
N ALA A 452 -2.04 -1.67 20.56
CA ALA A 452 -0.61 -1.56 20.82
C ALA A 452 -0.03 -2.86 21.42
N ILE A 453 -0.71 -3.45 22.41
CA ILE A 453 -0.27 -4.70 23.06
C ILE A 453 -0.25 -5.85 22.05
N VAL A 454 -1.29 -5.98 21.22
CA VAL A 454 -1.37 -7.02 20.19
C VAL A 454 -0.18 -6.87 19.21
N LEU A 455 0.09 -5.67 18.73
CA LEU A 455 1.20 -5.42 17.81
C LEU A 455 2.55 -5.77 18.48
N ILE A 456 2.80 -5.31 19.71
CA ILE A 456 4.06 -5.60 20.42
C ILE A 456 4.23 -7.10 20.72
N ALA A 457 3.15 -7.81 20.98
CA ALA A 457 3.19 -9.24 21.29
C ALA A 457 3.65 -10.10 20.11
N ILE A 458 3.37 -9.71 18.87
CA ILE A 458 3.67 -10.50 17.66
C ILE A 458 5.17 -10.82 17.56
N PRO A 459 6.11 -9.86 17.51
CA PRO A 459 7.53 -10.18 17.41
C PRO A 459 8.07 -10.94 18.64
N GLN A 460 7.48 -10.74 19.82
CA GLN A 460 7.83 -11.51 21.01
C GLN A 460 7.46 -12.99 20.87
N ILE A 461 6.27 -13.27 20.29
CA ILE A 461 5.81 -14.64 20.03
C ILE A 461 6.69 -15.29 18.95
N GLN A 462 7.01 -14.57 17.86
CA GLN A 462 7.91 -15.08 16.83
C GLN A 462 9.28 -15.42 17.41
N TYR A 463 9.88 -14.53 18.21
CA TYR A 463 11.16 -14.77 18.87
C TYR A 463 11.12 -16.01 19.78
N ARG A 464 10.03 -16.18 20.56
CA ARG A 464 9.92 -17.34 21.47
C ARG A 464 9.83 -18.68 20.73
N LYS A 465 9.27 -18.68 19.52
CA LYS A 465 9.14 -19.89 18.69
C LYS A 465 10.47 -20.33 18.08
N ASN A 466 11.36 -19.41 17.74
CA ASN A 466 12.66 -19.72 17.11
C ASN A 466 13.76 -18.81 17.64
N LYS A 467 14.13 -18.96 18.91
CA LYS A 467 15.13 -18.10 19.57
C LYS A 467 16.50 -18.12 18.88
N ALA A 468 16.95 -19.30 18.43
CA ALA A 468 18.27 -19.48 17.83
C ALA A 468 18.35 -18.83 16.45
N GLY A 469 17.37 -19.10 15.57
CA GLY A 469 17.37 -18.58 14.19
C GLY A 469 16.80 -17.19 14.04
N TYR A 470 16.16 -16.62 15.08
CA TYR A 470 15.39 -15.39 14.94
C TYR A 470 16.18 -14.19 14.41
N PHE A 471 17.33 -13.89 14.99
CA PHE A 471 18.20 -12.83 14.52
C PHE A 471 19.20 -13.32 13.46
N MET A 472 19.58 -14.59 13.50
CA MET A 472 20.50 -15.19 12.53
C MET A 472 20.02 -15.01 11.10
N ILE A 473 18.73 -15.17 10.81
CA ILE A 473 18.13 -14.99 9.48
C ILE A 473 18.38 -13.60 8.88
N THR A 474 18.64 -12.58 9.70
CA THR A 474 18.93 -11.21 9.26
C THR A 474 20.41 -10.86 9.34
N GLU A 475 21.20 -11.59 10.10
CA GLU A 475 22.62 -11.32 10.34
C GLU A 475 23.51 -12.23 9.48
N ASP A 476 23.10 -13.50 9.30
CA ASP A 476 23.82 -14.51 8.49
C ASP A 476 22.81 -15.54 7.97
N TYR A 477 22.28 -15.33 6.77
CA TYR A 477 21.26 -16.20 6.18
C TYR A 477 21.84 -17.58 5.81
N GLU A 478 23.09 -17.67 5.38
CA GLU A 478 23.73 -18.94 5.02
C GLU A 478 23.90 -19.85 6.25
N GLU A 479 24.27 -19.29 7.39
CA GLU A 479 24.34 -20.05 8.64
C GLU A 479 22.94 -20.44 9.14
N TYR A 480 21.94 -19.54 8.98
CA TYR A 480 20.55 -19.86 9.28
C TYR A 480 20.02 -21.05 8.45
N LYS A 481 20.34 -21.08 7.15
CA LYS A 481 19.93 -22.16 6.23
C LYS A 481 20.49 -23.51 6.67
N LYS A 482 21.77 -23.59 7.05
CA LYS A 482 22.38 -24.80 7.59
C LYS A 482 21.68 -25.31 8.83
N THR A 483 21.27 -24.41 9.76
CA THR A 483 20.58 -24.81 11.00
C THR A 483 19.18 -25.34 10.77
N ILE A 484 18.56 -25.09 9.60
CA ILE A 484 17.25 -25.67 9.22
C ILE A 484 17.43 -27.03 8.55
N GLU A 485 18.43 -27.18 7.68
CA GLU A 485 18.73 -28.42 6.96
C GLU A 485 19.17 -29.56 7.90
N GLU A 486 19.76 -29.21 9.05
CA GLU A 486 20.17 -30.15 10.08
C GLU A 486 19.02 -30.64 11.01
N LYS A 487 17.81 -30.06 10.91
CA LYS A 487 16.63 -30.44 11.72
C LYS A 487 15.62 -31.23 10.93
#